data_5b7c75225d69e7d5ae20f2f21933c43d
#
_entry.id   5b7c75225d69e7d5ae20f2f21933c43d
#
_cell.length_a   1.000
_cell.length_b   1.000
_cell.length_c   1.000
_cell.angle_alpha   90.00
_cell.angle_beta   90.00
_cell.angle_gamma   90.00
#
_symmetry.space_group_name_H-M   'P 1'
#
loop_
_entity.id
_entity.type
_entity.pdbx_description
1 polymer ?
#
loop_
_entity_poly.entity_id
_entity_poly.type
_entity_poly.pdbx_seq_one_letter_code
_entity_poly.pdbx_strand_id
1 'polypeptide(L)'
;MNPTALKTALLTIASLSLFTICLIELSGISKTALINKFKENEQIDPTQDPIVEQVSQMPKTKLIFEETNYNFPDTTEGAILKHYFKFKNAGNQTLIIAKAVASCGCTVPRYPKYPIAPGQIDSILLEFDSHNRMGQNHKNVLIYSNHEGGSLSIGFNVLIK
;
A
#
# COMPACT_ATOMS: atom_id res chain seq x y z
N MET A 1 25.86 -17.65 46.44
CA MET A 1 25.00 -18.53 45.60
C MET A 1 25.77 -19.81 45.34
N ASN A 2 25.20 -20.97 45.67
CA ASN A 2 25.89 -22.26 45.59
C ASN A 2 26.14 -22.64 44.12
N PRO A 3 27.37 -22.94 43.67
CA PRO A 3 27.71 -23.21 42.28
C PRO A 3 26.98 -24.44 41.70
N THR A 4 26.53 -25.36 42.55
CA THR A 4 25.71 -26.51 42.14
C THR A 4 24.29 -26.12 41.81
N ALA A 5 23.69 -25.17 42.53
CA ALA A 5 22.34 -24.66 42.24
C ALA A 5 22.27 -23.86 40.92
N LEU A 6 23.34 -23.13 40.59
CA LEU A 6 23.44 -22.40 39.33
C LEU A 6 23.57 -23.34 38.13
N LYS A 7 24.34 -24.43 38.27
CA LYS A 7 24.49 -25.46 37.22
C LYS A 7 23.18 -26.22 36.96
N THR A 8 22.44 -26.56 38.03
CA THR A 8 21.14 -27.25 37.88
C THR A 8 20.09 -26.31 37.23
N ALA A 9 20.05 -25.03 37.60
CA ALA A 9 19.15 -24.05 36.99
C ALA A 9 19.46 -23.84 35.52
N LEU A 10 20.73 -23.75 35.11
CA LEU A 10 21.14 -23.63 33.70
C LEU A 10 20.77 -24.88 32.86
N LEU A 11 20.97 -26.08 33.44
CA LEU A 11 20.58 -27.34 32.78
C LEU A 11 19.06 -27.48 32.57
N THR A 12 18.25 -27.02 33.53
CA THR A 12 16.79 -27.07 33.41
C THR A 12 16.27 -26.07 32.36
N ILE A 13 16.85 -24.87 32.28
CA ILE A 13 16.50 -23.88 31.25
C ILE A 13 16.89 -24.40 29.87
N ALA A 14 18.06 -25.00 29.70
CA ALA A 14 18.50 -25.56 28.43
C ALA A 14 17.62 -26.74 28.00
N SER A 15 17.18 -27.62 28.92
CA SER A 15 16.29 -28.74 28.62
C SER A 15 14.88 -28.28 28.24
N LEU A 16 14.33 -27.24 28.89
CA LEU A 16 13.05 -26.64 28.52
C LEU A 16 13.10 -26.00 27.12
N SER A 17 14.19 -25.32 26.78
CA SER A 17 14.35 -24.70 25.48
C SER A 17 14.45 -25.72 24.34
N LEU A 18 15.15 -26.84 24.57
CA LEU A 18 15.22 -27.94 23.62
C LEU A 18 13.86 -28.66 23.44
N PHE A 19 13.10 -28.82 24.54
CA PHE A 19 11.78 -29.41 24.50
C PHE A 19 10.77 -28.55 23.73
N THR A 20 10.82 -27.23 23.89
CA THR A 20 9.96 -26.31 23.12
C THR A 20 10.32 -26.30 21.64
N ILE A 21 11.60 -26.37 21.26
CA ILE A 21 12.04 -26.50 19.86
C ILE A 21 11.55 -27.81 19.27
N CYS A 22 11.66 -28.94 20.01
CA CYS A 22 11.20 -30.24 19.55
C CYS A 22 9.67 -30.30 19.36
N LEU A 23 8.89 -29.64 20.22
CA LEU A 23 7.43 -29.54 20.07
C LEU A 23 7.02 -28.73 18.83
N ILE A 24 7.78 -27.69 18.48
CA ILE A 24 7.54 -26.89 17.27
C ILE A 24 7.82 -27.73 16.01
N GLU A 25 8.87 -28.55 16.02
CA GLU A 25 9.18 -29.43 14.88
C GLU A 25 8.18 -30.60 14.73
N LEU A 26 7.71 -31.18 15.84
CA LEU A 26 6.67 -32.23 15.85
C LEU A 26 5.29 -31.73 15.45
N SER A 27 4.98 -30.45 15.64
CA SER A 27 3.68 -29.86 15.23
C SER A 27 3.56 -29.59 13.72
N GLY A 28 4.62 -29.86 12.94
CA GLY A 28 4.62 -29.63 11.49
C GLY A 28 4.49 -28.14 11.08
N ILE A 29 4.52 -27.24 12.05
CA ILE A 29 4.48 -25.79 11.78
C ILE A 29 5.88 -25.37 11.35
N SER A 30 6.08 -25.21 10.05
CA SER A 30 7.31 -24.67 9.51
C SER A 30 7.62 -23.31 10.14
N LYS A 31 8.88 -23.09 10.58
CA LYS A 31 9.36 -21.78 11.06
C LYS A 31 9.02 -20.66 10.07
N THR A 32 9.02 -20.99 8.78
CA THR A 32 8.62 -20.10 7.69
C THR A 32 7.15 -19.71 7.76
N ALA A 33 6.25 -20.62 8.14
CA ALA A 33 4.82 -20.34 8.27
C ALA A 33 4.53 -19.42 9.46
N LEU A 34 5.25 -19.60 10.59
CA LEU A 34 5.13 -18.71 11.75
C LEU A 34 5.66 -17.31 11.44
N ILE A 35 6.82 -17.21 10.81
CA ILE A 35 7.41 -15.93 10.41
C ILE A 35 6.51 -15.22 9.38
N ASN A 36 5.94 -15.96 8.43
CA ASN A 36 5.01 -15.38 7.45
C ASN A 36 3.73 -14.85 8.09
N LYS A 37 3.17 -15.56 9.10
CA LYS A 37 1.98 -15.11 9.83
C LYS A 37 2.22 -13.83 10.63
N PHE A 38 3.44 -13.62 11.14
CA PHE A 38 3.83 -12.36 11.80
C PHE A 38 4.14 -11.23 10.80
N LYS A 39 4.60 -11.57 9.58
CA LYS A 39 4.83 -10.58 8.51
C LYS A 39 3.56 -10.08 7.82
N GLU A 40 2.46 -10.84 7.85
CA GLU A 40 1.18 -10.43 7.27
C GLU A 40 0.55 -9.20 7.95
N ASN A 41 1.01 -8.82 9.15
CA ASN A 41 0.54 -7.62 9.88
C ASN A 41 1.51 -6.42 9.82
N GLU A 42 2.63 -6.53 9.14
CA GLU A 42 3.46 -5.37 8.85
C GLU A 42 2.79 -4.59 7.71
N GLN A 43 2.25 -3.43 8.02
CA GLN A 43 1.90 -2.43 6.99
C GLN A 43 3.20 -2.12 6.24
N ILE A 44 3.42 -2.81 5.12
CA ILE A 44 4.57 -2.55 4.25
C ILE A 44 4.46 -1.08 3.84
N ASP A 45 5.41 -0.26 4.28
CA ASP A 45 5.55 1.10 3.80
C ASP A 45 5.56 1.05 2.26
N PRO A 46 4.62 1.72 1.58
CA PRO A 46 4.55 1.68 0.13
C PRO A 46 5.85 2.09 -0.56
N THR A 47 6.72 2.83 0.12
CA THR A 47 8.04 3.24 -0.39
C THR A 47 9.07 2.10 -0.37
N GLN A 48 8.85 1.05 0.43
CA GLN A 48 9.69 -0.16 0.50
C GLN A 48 9.23 -1.26 -0.47
N ASP A 49 8.19 -1.00 -1.29
CA ASP A 49 7.76 -1.91 -2.34
C ASP A 49 8.85 -2.00 -3.43
N PRO A 50 9.37 -3.20 -3.74
CA PRO A 50 10.43 -3.36 -4.74
C PRO A 50 10.10 -2.75 -6.11
N ILE A 51 8.81 -2.73 -6.49
CA ILE A 51 8.37 -2.15 -7.75
C ILE A 51 8.48 -0.61 -7.69
N VAL A 52 8.10 -0.01 -6.57
CA VAL A 52 8.23 1.44 -6.36
C VAL A 52 9.69 1.84 -6.39
N GLU A 53 10.56 1.09 -5.71
CA GLU A 53 12.01 1.32 -5.72
C GLU A 53 12.57 1.23 -7.14
N GLN A 54 12.26 0.16 -7.87
CA GLN A 54 12.72 -0.03 -9.25
C GLN A 54 12.27 1.12 -10.16
N VAL A 55 11.01 1.53 -10.08
CA VAL A 55 10.46 2.63 -10.89
C VAL A 55 11.06 3.97 -10.47
N SER A 56 11.42 4.14 -9.21
CA SER A 56 12.07 5.35 -8.70
C SER A 56 13.46 5.58 -9.31
N GLN A 57 14.16 4.53 -9.73
CA GLN A 57 15.48 4.60 -10.37
C GLN A 57 15.42 4.81 -11.90
N MET A 58 14.22 4.75 -12.49
CA MET A 58 14.04 4.95 -13.93
C MET A 58 14.26 6.42 -14.34
N PRO A 59 14.58 6.69 -15.62
CA PRO A 59 14.66 8.05 -16.15
C PRO A 59 13.39 8.84 -15.80
N LYS A 60 13.57 10.06 -15.29
CA LYS A 60 12.47 10.90 -14.81
C LYS A 60 11.70 11.52 -15.97
N THR A 61 10.40 11.67 -15.77
CA THR A 61 9.49 12.33 -16.72
C THR A 61 8.55 13.29 -15.99
N LYS A 62 7.74 14.02 -16.74
CA LYS A 62 6.80 14.99 -16.17
C LYS A 62 5.37 14.46 -16.26
N LEU A 63 4.73 14.27 -15.11
CA LEU A 63 3.34 13.88 -14.98
C LEU A 63 2.50 15.12 -14.65
N ILE A 64 1.47 15.41 -15.47
CA ILE A 64 0.55 16.53 -15.25
C ILE A 64 -0.87 15.97 -15.24
N PHE A 65 -1.62 16.23 -14.16
CA PHE A 65 -3.04 15.99 -14.06
C PHE A 65 -3.84 17.23 -14.52
N GLU A 66 -5.02 17.02 -15.14
CA GLU A 66 -5.96 18.11 -15.43
C GLU A 66 -6.52 18.70 -14.13
N GLU A 67 -6.77 17.81 -13.14
CA GLU A 67 -7.16 18.14 -11.77
C GLU A 67 -6.60 17.11 -10.79
N THR A 68 -6.28 17.52 -9.58
CA THR A 68 -5.78 16.63 -8.52
C THR A 68 -6.80 16.43 -7.39
N ASN A 69 -7.87 17.22 -7.39
CA ASN A 69 -8.97 17.10 -6.42
C ASN A 69 -10.32 17.33 -7.11
N TYR A 70 -11.29 16.46 -6.80
CA TYR A 70 -12.63 16.54 -7.34
C TYR A 70 -13.67 16.68 -6.21
N ASN A 71 -14.69 17.50 -6.40
CA ASN A 71 -15.79 17.64 -5.46
C ASN A 71 -17.03 16.96 -6.04
N PHE A 72 -17.41 15.82 -5.49
CA PHE A 72 -18.69 15.19 -5.85
C PHE A 72 -19.86 16.02 -5.32
N PRO A 73 -20.99 16.02 -6.02
CA PRO A 73 -22.25 16.52 -5.47
C PRO A 73 -22.66 15.69 -4.26
N ASP A 74 -23.45 16.29 -3.36
CA ASP A 74 -24.05 15.60 -2.23
C ASP A 74 -24.74 14.31 -2.69
N THR A 75 -24.48 13.23 -1.98
CA THR A 75 -24.89 11.87 -2.42
C THR A 75 -25.49 11.11 -1.25
N THR A 76 -26.38 10.18 -1.53
CA THR A 76 -26.97 9.29 -0.51
C THR A 76 -26.04 8.15 -0.17
N GLU A 77 -26.13 7.68 1.08
CA GLU A 77 -25.39 6.50 1.55
C GLU A 77 -25.65 5.27 0.67
N GLY A 78 -24.64 4.44 0.51
CA GLY A 78 -24.69 3.21 -0.29
C GLY A 78 -24.38 3.40 -1.78
N ALA A 79 -24.16 4.63 -2.24
CA ALA A 79 -23.78 4.89 -3.63
C ALA A 79 -22.30 4.52 -3.89
N ILE A 80 -22.03 4.01 -5.10
CA ILE A 80 -20.66 3.82 -5.61
C ILE A 80 -20.31 5.00 -6.50
N LEU A 81 -19.41 5.85 -6.02
CA LEU A 81 -18.96 7.04 -6.74
C LEU A 81 -17.72 6.72 -7.56
N LYS A 82 -17.66 7.26 -8.81
CA LYS A 82 -16.55 7.04 -9.73
C LYS A 82 -16.10 8.35 -10.35
N HIS A 83 -14.79 8.57 -10.38
CA HIS A 83 -14.21 9.72 -11.08
C HIS A 83 -12.90 9.36 -11.76
N TYR A 84 -12.68 9.87 -12.98
CA TYR A 84 -11.50 9.66 -13.80
C TYR A 84 -10.59 10.88 -13.73
N PHE A 85 -9.50 10.77 -13.04
CA PHE A 85 -8.46 11.78 -13.01
C PHE A 85 -7.59 11.65 -14.26
N LYS A 86 -7.83 12.50 -15.24
CA LYS A 86 -7.06 12.52 -16.48
C LYS A 86 -5.70 13.13 -16.27
N PHE A 87 -4.68 12.54 -16.89
CA PHE A 87 -3.31 13.00 -16.83
C PHE A 87 -2.61 12.87 -18.18
N LYS A 88 -1.52 13.59 -18.34
CA LYS A 88 -0.64 13.56 -19.49
C LYS A 88 0.78 13.30 -19.07
N ASN A 89 1.49 12.44 -19.80
CA ASN A 89 2.95 12.39 -19.76
C ASN A 89 3.48 13.58 -20.57
N ALA A 90 3.78 14.68 -19.89
CA ALA A 90 4.25 15.91 -20.48
C ALA A 90 5.79 16.00 -20.58
N GLY A 91 6.49 14.93 -20.17
CA GLY A 91 7.95 14.82 -20.31
C GLY A 91 8.37 14.14 -21.60
N ASN A 92 9.65 13.85 -21.71
CA ASN A 92 10.28 13.23 -22.87
C ASN A 92 10.70 11.77 -22.64
N GLN A 93 10.42 11.22 -21.46
CA GLN A 93 10.67 9.84 -21.10
C GLN A 93 9.36 9.08 -20.90
N THR A 94 9.40 7.75 -20.99
CA THR A 94 8.25 6.90 -20.71
C THR A 94 7.85 7.02 -19.24
N LEU A 95 6.55 7.23 -18.99
CA LEU A 95 5.98 7.25 -17.65
C LEU A 95 5.53 5.84 -17.25
N ILE A 96 5.92 5.41 -16.05
CA ILE A 96 5.48 4.17 -15.42
C ILE A 96 4.84 4.51 -14.07
N ILE A 97 3.58 4.10 -13.88
CA ILE A 97 2.92 4.17 -12.57
C ILE A 97 3.19 2.85 -11.85
N ALA A 98 3.99 2.91 -10.79
CA ALA A 98 4.34 1.74 -9.98
C ALA A 98 3.17 1.29 -9.11
N LYS A 99 2.54 2.25 -8.42
CA LYS A 99 1.51 1.96 -7.41
C LYS A 99 0.57 3.15 -7.22
N ALA A 100 -0.68 2.85 -6.87
CA ALA A 100 -1.64 3.81 -6.37
C ALA A 100 -2.19 3.28 -5.03
N VAL A 101 -2.03 4.05 -3.96
CA VAL A 101 -2.36 3.65 -2.58
C VAL A 101 -3.42 4.58 -2.04
N ALA A 102 -4.61 4.04 -1.78
CA ALA A 102 -5.70 4.79 -1.16
C ALA A 102 -5.49 4.91 0.36
N SER A 103 -5.94 6.02 0.93
CA SER A 103 -5.90 6.28 2.37
C SER A 103 -6.84 5.38 3.19
N CYS A 104 -7.78 4.66 2.54
CA CYS A 104 -8.71 3.72 3.17
C CYS A 104 -9.07 2.57 2.21
N GLY A 105 -9.55 1.46 2.77
CA GLY A 105 -10.08 0.34 1.97
C GLY A 105 -11.41 0.63 1.26
N CYS A 106 -12.02 1.80 1.50
CA CYS A 106 -13.27 2.25 0.87
C CYS A 106 -13.07 2.90 -0.50
N THR A 107 -11.82 3.12 -0.92
CA THR A 107 -11.46 3.72 -2.22
C THR A 107 -10.56 2.76 -2.97
N VAL A 108 -10.95 2.42 -4.18
CA VAL A 108 -10.20 1.49 -5.05
C VAL A 108 -9.66 2.26 -6.25
N PRO A 109 -8.34 2.51 -6.32
CA PRO A 109 -7.73 3.11 -7.49
C PRO A 109 -7.49 2.07 -8.59
N ARG A 110 -7.86 2.43 -9.83
CA ARG A 110 -7.51 1.66 -11.03
C ARG A 110 -6.69 2.56 -11.95
N TYR A 111 -5.51 2.11 -12.33
CA TYR A 111 -4.54 2.89 -13.10
C TYR A 111 -3.88 2.03 -14.18
N PRO A 112 -3.34 2.65 -15.25
CA PRO A 112 -2.62 1.94 -16.30
C PRO A 112 -1.43 1.15 -15.74
N LYS A 113 -1.35 -0.12 -16.12
CA LYS A 113 -0.24 -1.03 -15.76
C LYS A 113 0.82 -1.12 -16.87
N TYR A 114 0.61 -0.42 -17.97
CA TYR A 114 1.48 -0.36 -19.13
C TYR A 114 2.25 0.96 -19.18
N PRO A 115 3.39 0.98 -19.90
CA PRO A 115 4.17 2.20 -20.13
C PRO A 115 3.38 3.24 -20.93
N ILE A 116 3.46 4.51 -20.49
CA ILE A 116 2.76 5.64 -21.11
C ILE A 116 3.80 6.50 -21.83
N ALA A 117 3.69 6.57 -23.16
CA ALA A 117 4.65 7.28 -23.99
C ALA A 117 4.62 8.81 -23.76
N PRO A 118 5.70 9.54 -24.08
CA PRO A 118 5.70 10.98 -24.11
C PRO A 118 4.53 11.56 -24.92
N GLY A 119 3.85 12.55 -24.35
CA GLY A 119 2.69 13.20 -24.94
C GLY A 119 1.37 12.46 -24.79
N GLN A 120 1.37 11.20 -24.40
CA GLN A 120 0.16 10.38 -24.24
C GLN A 120 -0.68 10.86 -23.05
N ILE A 121 -2.00 10.79 -23.21
CA ILE A 121 -3.00 11.08 -22.18
C ILE A 121 -3.64 9.77 -21.73
N ASP A 122 -3.89 9.64 -20.43
CA ASP A 122 -4.57 8.51 -19.82
C ASP A 122 -5.31 8.96 -18.56
N SER A 123 -5.88 8.03 -17.78
CA SER A 123 -6.62 8.37 -16.58
C SER A 123 -6.44 7.36 -15.45
N ILE A 124 -6.61 7.83 -14.21
CA ILE A 124 -6.75 7.00 -13.02
C ILE A 124 -8.21 7.07 -12.57
N LEU A 125 -8.87 5.92 -12.51
CA LEU A 125 -10.22 5.82 -11.96
C LEU A 125 -10.12 5.65 -10.44
N LEU A 126 -10.79 6.51 -9.68
CA LEU A 126 -11.09 6.27 -8.28
C LEU A 126 -12.54 5.82 -8.14
N GLU A 127 -12.73 4.70 -7.45
CA GLU A 127 -14.03 4.15 -7.12
C GLU A 127 -14.20 4.16 -5.59
N PHE A 128 -15.25 4.81 -5.08
CA PHE A 128 -15.51 4.99 -3.65
C PHE A 128 -16.85 4.38 -3.29
N ASP A 129 -16.84 3.51 -2.29
CA ASP A 129 -18.04 2.93 -1.69
C ASP A 129 -18.46 3.77 -0.48
N SER A 130 -19.66 4.38 -0.55
CA SER A 130 -20.19 5.26 0.48
C SER A 130 -20.98 4.54 1.59
N HIS A 131 -21.06 3.20 1.60
CA HIS A 131 -21.71 2.44 2.68
C HIS A 131 -21.08 2.74 4.05
N ASN A 132 -21.90 3.04 5.05
CA ASN A 132 -21.47 3.40 6.40
C ASN A 132 -20.52 4.61 6.45
N ARG A 133 -20.73 5.62 5.56
CA ARG A 133 -19.86 6.79 5.40
C ARG A 133 -20.59 8.13 5.47
N MET A 134 -21.67 8.19 6.27
CA MET A 134 -22.44 9.43 6.47
C MET A 134 -21.53 10.62 6.82
N GLY A 135 -21.93 11.82 6.38
CA GLY A 135 -21.22 13.07 6.63
C GLY A 135 -20.15 13.41 5.59
N GLN A 136 -19.28 14.35 5.95
CA GLN A 136 -18.18 14.81 5.09
C GLN A 136 -17.12 13.73 4.94
N ASN A 137 -16.80 13.40 3.70
CA ASN A 137 -15.73 12.48 3.35
C ASN A 137 -14.69 13.18 2.51
N HIS A 138 -13.42 13.07 2.91
CA HIS A 138 -12.25 13.47 2.16
C HIS A 138 -11.34 12.26 1.98
N LYS A 139 -11.01 11.90 0.75
CA LYS A 139 -10.22 10.72 0.43
C LYS A 139 -9.10 11.07 -0.52
N ASN A 140 -7.90 10.55 -0.22
CA ASN A 140 -6.72 10.74 -1.01
C ASN A 140 -6.15 9.39 -1.49
N VAL A 141 -5.53 9.43 -2.65
CA VAL A 141 -4.77 8.32 -3.24
C VAL A 141 -3.39 8.84 -3.61
N LEU A 142 -2.36 8.18 -3.12
CA LEU A 142 -0.98 8.50 -3.42
C LEU A 142 -0.51 7.67 -4.61
N ILE A 143 -0.01 8.34 -5.64
CA ILE A 143 0.47 7.76 -6.89
C ILE A 143 1.98 7.75 -6.89
N TYR A 144 2.59 6.57 -6.98
CA TYR A 144 4.04 6.37 -7.12
C TYR A 144 4.38 6.11 -8.58
N SER A 145 5.32 6.86 -9.12
CA SER A 145 5.75 6.73 -10.52
C SER A 145 7.17 7.28 -10.70
N ASN A 146 7.75 7.16 -11.90
CA ASN A 146 9.03 7.78 -12.23
C ASN A 146 8.91 9.28 -12.58
N HIS A 147 7.86 9.98 -12.17
CA HIS A 147 7.82 11.43 -12.35
C HIS A 147 8.80 12.15 -11.41
N GLU A 148 9.14 13.43 -11.70
CA GLU A 148 10.17 14.17 -10.99
C GLU A 148 9.94 14.28 -9.47
N GLY A 149 8.70 14.26 -9.00
CA GLY A 149 8.36 14.26 -7.57
C GLY A 149 8.35 12.90 -6.89
N GLY A 150 8.44 11.78 -7.66
CA GLY A 150 8.38 10.39 -7.15
C GLY A 150 6.99 9.95 -6.69
N SER A 151 6.25 10.80 -5.97
CA SER A 151 4.86 10.57 -5.57
C SER A 151 4.00 11.82 -5.72
N LEU A 152 2.72 11.63 -6.04
CA LEU A 152 1.73 12.69 -6.21
C LEU A 152 0.39 12.22 -5.62
N SER A 153 -0.33 13.14 -4.96
CA SER A 153 -1.65 12.86 -4.38
C SER A 153 -2.76 13.36 -5.28
N ILE A 154 -3.76 12.51 -5.54
CA ILE A 154 -5.06 12.88 -6.08
C ILE A 154 -6.15 12.54 -5.07
N GLY A 155 -7.29 13.23 -5.11
CA GLY A 155 -8.33 12.98 -4.13
C GLY A 155 -9.67 13.60 -4.48
N PHE A 156 -10.64 13.39 -3.57
CA PHE A 156 -11.97 13.95 -3.73
C PHE A 156 -12.63 14.28 -2.39
N ASN A 157 -13.64 15.12 -2.46
CA ASN A 157 -14.53 15.45 -1.35
C ASN A 157 -15.95 15.06 -1.71
N VAL A 158 -16.75 14.62 -0.73
CA VAL A 158 -18.17 14.34 -0.88
C VAL A 158 -18.89 14.47 0.46
N LEU A 159 -20.11 15.01 0.45
CA LEU A 159 -21.04 14.93 1.58
C LEU A 159 -22.03 13.79 1.35
N ILE A 160 -22.05 12.81 2.24
CA ILE A 160 -22.98 11.67 2.23
C ILE A 160 -24.13 11.96 3.20
N LYS A 161 -25.36 11.91 2.70
CA LYS A 161 -26.61 12.17 3.42
C LYS A 161 -27.42 10.90 3.62
#